data_b729fa8daafe51d08d03c0857eb2dfcc
#
_entry.id   b729fa8daafe51d08d03c0857eb2dfcc
#
_cell.length_a   1.000
_cell.length_b   1.000
_cell.length_c   1.000
_cell.angle_alpha   90.00
_cell.angle_beta   90.00
_cell.angle_gamma   90.00
#
_symmetry.space_group_name_H-M   'P 1'
#
loop_
_entity.id
_entity.type
_entity.pdbx_description
1 polymer ?
#
loop_
_entity_poly.entity_id
_entity_poly.type
_entity_poly.pdbx_seq_one_letter_code
_entity_poly.pdbx_strand_id
1 'polypeptide(L)'
;SIEQVIFQYNGDSSYTMALRHDLVMQMPGLKKRYLKYNSYKNQTVHDIFSPKKIRTSHVNLVHDLKTSAFLNKGNDFEKINLPIESQFSNIFSVDIDDYNNDGFSDIILAGNLYNVKPEVGRYDANYGQILLGSEELKFKAVPYNYSGLSMDSQVRDFSILKNLGGKNYLLVL
;
A
#
# COMPACT_ATOMS: atom_id res chain seq x y z
N SER A 1 -26.68 -7.26 -8.26
CA SER A 1 -25.24 -7.32 -8.00
C SER A 1 -24.77 -5.99 -7.39
N ILE A 2 -23.77 -6.04 -6.55
CA ILE A 2 -23.09 -4.86 -6.02
C ILE A 2 -21.82 -4.71 -6.85
N GLU A 3 -21.67 -3.54 -7.49
CA GLU A 3 -20.51 -3.23 -8.31
C GLU A 3 -19.63 -2.22 -7.59
N GLN A 4 -18.36 -2.57 -7.35
CA GLN A 4 -17.37 -1.68 -6.78
C GLN A 4 -16.69 -0.88 -7.88
N VAL A 5 -16.68 0.43 -7.76
CA VAL A 5 -15.96 1.33 -8.68
C VAL A 5 -15.04 2.22 -7.86
N ILE A 6 -13.75 2.17 -8.19
CA ILE A 6 -12.72 2.97 -7.50
C ILE A 6 -12.47 4.24 -8.29
N PHE A 7 -12.47 5.36 -7.58
CA PHE A 7 -12.16 6.68 -8.10
C PHE A 7 -10.96 7.28 -7.38
N GLN A 8 -10.20 8.08 -8.10
CA GLN A 8 -9.14 8.91 -7.53
C GLN A 8 -9.42 10.38 -7.78
N TYR A 9 -9.03 11.23 -6.86
CA TYR A 9 -9.09 12.67 -7.04
C TYR A 9 -7.90 13.17 -7.84
N ASN A 10 -8.17 14.12 -8.76
CA ASN A 10 -7.18 14.96 -9.40
C ASN A 10 -7.68 16.40 -9.30
N GLY A 11 -7.09 17.19 -8.40
CA GLY A 11 -7.68 18.44 -7.97
C GLY A 11 -9.03 18.23 -7.30
N ASP A 12 -10.02 19.01 -7.67
CA ASP A 12 -11.39 18.97 -7.09
C ASP A 12 -12.31 17.95 -7.79
N SER A 13 -11.82 17.22 -8.77
CA SER A 13 -12.60 16.27 -9.54
C SER A 13 -12.13 14.83 -9.33
N SER A 14 -13.07 13.89 -9.28
CA SER A 14 -12.78 12.46 -9.13
C SER A 14 -12.98 11.73 -10.44
N TYR A 15 -11.99 10.91 -10.81
CA TYR A 15 -11.93 10.13 -12.03
C TYR A 15 -11.83 8.65 -11.72
N THR A 16 -12.45 7.80 -12.53
CA THR A 16 -12.34 6.35 -12.35
C THR A 16 -10.92 5.86 -12.62
N MET A 17 -10.46 4.94 -11.78
CA MET A 17 -9.21 4.20 -12.02
C MET A 17 -9.39 3.08 -13.05
N ALA A 18 -10.64 2.64 -13.28
CA ALA A 18 -10.93 1.63 -14.28
C ALA A 18 -10.84 2.20 -15.70
N LEU A 19 -10.18 1.46 -16.59
CA LEU A 19 -10.20 1.79 -18.01
C LEU A 19 -11.61 1.61 -18.58
N ARG A 20 -11.90 2.26 -19.73
CA ARG A 20 -13.20 2.17 -20.37
C ARG A 20 -13.69 0.73 -20.58
N HIS A 21 -12.81 -0.16 -21.05
CA HIS A 21 -13.23 -1.54 -21.34
C HIS A 21 -13.54 -2.32 -20.06
N ASP A 22 -12.79 -2.13 -18.99
CA ASP A 22 -13.04 -2.76 -17.69
C ASP A 22 -14.40 -2.32 -17.14
N LEU A 23 -14.65 -1.00 -17.13
CA LEU A 23 -15.90 -0.45 -16.61
C LEU A 23 -17.12 -0.87 -17.44
N VAL A 24 -16.96 -0.97 -18.77
CA VAL A 24 -18.02 -1.45 -19.67
C VAL A 24 -18.27 -2.95 -19.52
N MET A 25 -17.23 -3.76 -19.24
CA MET A 25 -17.42 -5.18 -18.93
C MET A 25 -18.15 -5.36 -17.60
N GLN A 26 -17.79 -4.59 -16.59
CA GLN A 26 -18.43 -4.61 -15.28
C GLN A 26 -19.88 -4.09 -15.33
N MET A 27 -20.12 -3.05 -16.13
CA MET A 27 -21.42 -2.39 -16.29
C MET A 27 -21.79 -2.25 -17.78
N PRO A 28 -22.32 -3.30 -18.43
CA PRO A 28 -22.58 -3.32 -19.86
C PRO A 28 -23.50 -2.21 -20.38
N GLY A 29 -24.38 -1.67 -19.53
CA GLY A 29 -25.24 -0.53 -19.87
C GLY A 29 -24.50 0.73 -20.27
N LEU A 30 -23.24 0.89 -19.85
CA LEU A 30 -22.38 2.02 -20.23
C LEU A 30 -21.83 1.91 -21.66
N LYS A 31 -21.89 0.73 -22.28
CA LYS A 31 -21.36 0.50 -23.64
C LYS A 31 -21.97 1.44 -24.66
N LYS A 32 -23.28 1.67 -24.60
CA LYS A 32 -23.99 2.56 -25.53
C LYS A 32 -23.58 4.01 -25.40
N ARG A 33 -23.20 4.44 -24.19
CA ARG A 33 -22.80 5.81 -23.90
C ARG A 33 -21.35 6.07 -24.26
N TYR A 34 -20.48 5.12 -23.99
CA TYR A 34 -19.03 5.22 -24.19
C TYR A 34 -18.56 4.28 -25.30
N LEU A 35 -18.88 4.58 -26.55
CA LEU A 35 -18.50 3.75 -27.71
C LEU A 35 -16.99 3.81 -27.98
N LYS A 36 -16.35 4.95 -27.73
CA LYS A 36 -14.93 5.18 -27.98
C LYS A 36 -14.22 5.66 -26.71
N TYR A 37 -12.92 5.42 -26.61
CA TYR A 37 -12.11 5.91 -25.48
C TYR A 37 -12.15 7.43 -25.35
N ASN A 38 -12.18 8.15 -26.46
CA ASN A 38 -12.22 9.61 -26.46
C ASN A 38 -13.46 10.19 -25.76
N SER A 39 -14.58 9.48 -25.76
CA SER A 39 -15.80 9.89 -25.04
C SER A 39 -15.75 9.57 -23.54
N TYR A 40 -14.75 8.82 -23.11
CA TYR A 40 -14.61 8.36 -21.71
C TYR A 40 -13.47 9.03 -20.95
N LYS A 41 -12.36 9.37 -21.59
CA LYS A 41 -11.07 9.73 -20.99
C LYS A 41 -11.09 10.85 -19.92
N ASN A 42 -12.07 11.76 -20.00
CA ASN A 42 -12.16 12.91 -19.10
C ASN A 42 -13.43 12.88 -18.25
N GLN A 43 -14.08 11.72 -18.14
CA GLN A 43 -15.35 11.61 -17.43
C GLN A 43 -15.11 11.49 -15.92
N THR A 44 -15.74 12.38 -15.16
CA THR A 44 -15.78 12.34 -13.71
C THR A 44 -16.83 11.35 -13.19
N VAL A 45 -16.86 11.10 -11.89
CA VAL A 45 -17.92 10.29 -11.27
C VAL A 45 -19.31 10.84 -11.57
N HIS A 46 -19.46 12.16 -11.62
CA HIS A 46 -20.73 12.85 -11.88
C HIS A 46 -21.17 12.77 -13.34
N ASP A 47 -20.22 12.60 -14.25
CA ASP A 47 -20.53 12.36 -15.67
C ASP A 47 -20.94 10.91 -15.91
N ILE A 48 -20.31 9.96 -15.23
CA ILE A 48 -20.58 8.52 -15.44
C ILE A 48 -21.88 8.10 -14.75
N PHE A 49 -22.14 8.58 -13.54
CA PHE A 49 -23.29 8.17 -12.75
C PHE A 49 -24.27 9.34 -12.49
N SER A 50 -25.56 9.02 -12.53
CA SER A 50 -26.58 10.02 -12.19
C SER A 50 -26.51 10.40 -10.72
N PRO A 51 -26.93 11.62 -10.35
CA PRO A 51 -26.97 12.06 -8.95
C PRO A 51 -27.79 11.13 -8.04
N LYS A 52 -28.84 10.51 -8.58
CA LYS A 52 -29.64 9.52 -7.85
C LYS A 52 -28.80 8.28 -7.50
N LYS A 53 -28.05 7.74 -8.46
CA LYS A 53 -27.17 6.57 -8.21
C LYS A 53 -26.12 6.89 -7.17
N ILE A 54 -25.46 8.04 -7.28
CA ILE A 54 -24.43 8.45 -6.31
C ILE A 54 -25.02 8.54 -4.90
N ARG A 55 -26.17 9.21 -4.72
CA ARG A 55 -26.81 9.35 -3.40
C ARG A 55 -27.28 8.02 -2.79
N THR A 56 -27.61 7.03 -3.61
CA THR A 56 -28.05 5.70 -3.13
C THR A 56 -26.92 4.68 -3.03
N SER A 57 -25.71 5.05 -3.41
CA SER A 57 -24.51 4.20 -3.31
C SER A 57 -23.85 4.35 -1.94
N HIS A 58 -23.24 3.29 -1.47
CA HIS A 58 -22.33 3.37 -0.34
C HIS A 58 -21.00 3.97 -0.83
N VAL A 59 -20.53 5.04 -0.19
CA VAL A 59 -19.29 5.72 -0.55
C VAL A 59 -18.32 5.63 0.61
N ASN A 60 -17.17 5.03 0.37
CA ASN A 60 -16.04 5.02 1.29
C ASN A 60 -14.96 5.96 0.76
N LEU A 61 -14.37 6.73 1.66
CA LEU A 61 -13.23 7.60 1.36
C LEU A 61 -11.98 7.04 2.03
N VAL A 62 -10.89 6.97 1.26
CA VAL A 62 -9.57 6.65 1.79
C VAL A 62 -8.78 7.95 1.85
N HIS A 63 -8.44 8.38 3.06
CA HIS A 63 -7.73 9.64 3.29
C HIS A 63 -6.22 9.46 3.44
N ASP A 64 -5.78 8.25 3.74
CA ASP A 64 -4.37 7.94 3.97
C ASP A 64 -4.02 6.58 3.36
N LEU A 65 -3.02 6.58 2.49
CA LEU A 65 -2.47 5.39 1.81
C LEU A 65 -1.04 5.08 2.27
N LYS A 66 -0.54 5.81 3.28
CA LYS A 66 0.84 5.64 3.76
C LYS A 66 0.96 4.39 4.61
N THR A 67 2.07 3.68 4.47
CA THR A 67 2.54 2.73 5.47
C THR A 67 2.84 3.50 6.76
N SER A 68 2.18 3.14 7.85
CA SER A 68 2.24 3.86 9.12
C SER A 68 2.29 2.88 10.29
N ALA A 69 2.91 3.28 11.38
CA ALA A 69 2.79 2.58 12.65
C ALA A 69 1.73 3.26 13.52
N PHE A 70 1.12 2.49 14.41
CA PHE A 70 0.15 2.99 15.38
C PHE A 70 0.53 2.51 16.77
N LEU A 71 0.82 3.45 17.66
CA LEU A 71 1.08 3.16 19.06
C LEU A 71 -0.23 3.03 19.83
N ASN A 72 -0.43 1.90 20.48
CA ASN A 72 -1.57 1.69 21.37
C ASN A 72 -1.37 2.46 22.68
N LYS A 73 -2.25 3.41 22.98
CA LYS A 73 -2.28 4.18 24.23
C LYS A 73 -3.33 3.63 25.24
N GLY A 74 -3.86 2.45 24.98
CA GLY A 74 -4.91 1.82 25.78
C GLY A 74 -6.31 2.13 25.23
N ASN A 75 -6.75 3.36 25.28
CA ASN A 75 -8.09 3.76 24.78
C ASN A 75 -8.06 4.38 23.38
N ASP A 76 -6.87 4.66 22.83
CA ASP A 76 -6.66 5.34 21.56
C ASP A 76 -5.38 4.84 20.89
N PHE A 77 -5.23 5.16 19.60
CA PHE A 77 -4.04 4.88 18.82
C PHE A 77 -3.42 6.18 18.31
N GLU A 78 -2.15 6.38 18.65
CA GLU A 78 -1.36 7.48 18.11
C GLU A 78 -0.67 7.04 16.81
N LYS A 79 -0.92 7.78 15.73
CA LYS A 79 -0.28 7.50 14.44
C LYS A 79 1.15 8.02 14.43
N ILE A 80 2.08 7.14 14.08
CA ILE A 80 3.50 7.43 13.87
C ILE A 80 3.79 7.37 12.37
N ASN A 81 4.30 8.46 11.81
CA ASN A 81 4.73 8.49 10.41
C ASN A 81 6.06 7.78 10.26
N LEU A 82 6.10 6.79 9.38
CA LEU A 82 7.32 6.10 9.00
C LEU A 82 8.11 6.92 7.95
N PRO A 83 9.43 6.69 7.84
CA PRO A 83 10.28 7.31 6.83
C PRO A 83 9.78 7.10 5.40
N ILE A 84 10.20 7.96 4.48
CA ILE A 84 9.75 7.92 3.07
C ILE A 84 10.13 6.60 2.39
N GLU A 85 11.21 5.97 2.80
CA GLU A 85 11.67 4.68 2.29
C GLU A 85 10.65 3.57 2.49
N SER A 86 9.81 3.67 3.53
CA SER A 86 8.71 2.73 3.80
C SER A 86 7.53 2.88 2.83
N GLN A 87 7.55 3.91 1.97
CA GLN A 87 6.48 4.24 1.04
C GLN A 87 6.77 3.84 -0.41
N PHE A 88 7.98 3.33 -0.70
CA PHE A 88 8.43 3.11 -2.07
C PHE A 88 7.77 1.91 -2.76
N SER A 89 7.28 0.94 -2.00
CA SER A 89 6.60 -0.24 -2.53
C SER A 89 5.56 -0.77 -1.54
N ASN A 90 4.74 -1.70 -2.00
CA ASN A 90 3.77 -2.39 -1.15
C ASN A 90 4.50 -3.20 -0.08
N ILE A 91 4.06 -3.06 1.16
CA ILE A 91 4.55 -3.86 2.29
C ILE A 91 3.56 -4.98 2.55
N PHE A 92 4.07 -6.21 2.66
CA PHE A 92 3.30 -7.41 2.95
C PHE A 92 3.77 -8.13 4.21
N SER A 93 5.01 -7.89 4.61
CA SER A 93 5.58 -8.49 5.81
C SER A 93 6.23 -7.45 6.69
N VAL A 94 6.02 -7.61 7.99
CA VAL A 94 6.54 -6.73 9.05
C VAL A 94 7.03 -7.61 10.19
N ASP A 95 8.22 -7.33 10.70
CA ASP A 95 8.70 -7.90 11.95
C ASP A 95 9.24 -6.80 12.86
N ILE A 96 9.02 -6.96 14.18
CA ILE A 96 9.35 -5.94 15.17
C ILE A 96 10.14 -6.62 16.31
N ASP A 97 11.38 -6.20 16.48
CA ASP A 97 12.27 -6.63 17.58
C ASP A 97 13.33 -5.55 17.81
N ASP A 98 14.14 -5.67 18.83
CA ASP A 98 15.34 -4.84 19.04
C ASP A 98 16.53 -5.51 18.32
N TYR A 99 16.76 -5.12 17.06
CA TYR A 99 17.78 -5.76 16.22
C TYR A 99 19.19 -5.28 16.47
N ASN A 100 19.36 -4.08 17.04
CA ASN A 100 20.66 -3.50 17.35
C ASN A 100 21.05 -3.58 18.84
N ASN A 101 20.14 -4.09 19.70
CA ASN A 101 20.26 -4.22 21.14
C ASN A 101 20.46 -2.87 21.86
N ASP A 102 19.76 -1.82 21.40
CA ASP A 102 19.77 -0.49 22.03
C ASP A 102 18.60 -0.27 23.02
N GLY A 103 17.70 -1.24 23.14
CA GLY A 103 16.54 -1.22 24.01
C GLY A 103 15.27 -0.63 23.36
N PHE A 104 15.32 -0.21 22.11
CA PHE A 104 14.17 0.31 21.38
C PHE A 104 13.73 -0.68 20.28
N SER A 105 12.43 -0.72 20.03
CA SER A 105 11.91 -1.59 18.98
C SER A 105 12.24 -1.04 17.61
N ASP A 106 12.85 -1.87 16.79
CA ASP A 106 13.10 -1.65 15.36
C ASP A 106 12.04 -2.33 14.54
N ILE A 107 11.94 -2.00 13.25
CA ILE A 107 10.99 -2.59 12.33
C ILE A 107 11.74 -3.08 11.08
N ILE A 108 11.50 -4.34 10.69
CA ILE A 108 11.85 -4.82 9.35
C ILE A 108 10.59 -4.84 8.50
N LEU A 109 10.68 -4.27 7.30
CA LEU A 109 9.60 -4.21 6.32
C LEU A 109 10.06 -4.85 5.02
N ALA A 110 9.21 -5.69 4.43
CA ALA A 110 9.43 -6.13 3.06
C ALA A 110 8.10 -6.35 2.31
N GLY A 111 8.20 -6.41 0.99
CA GLY A 111 7.01 -6.57 0.18
C GLY A 111 7.32 -6.70 -1.30
N ASN A 112 6.84 -5.80 -2.09
CA ASN A 112 6.77 -5.76 -3.55
C ASN A 112 5.52 -6.43 -4.13
N LEU A 113 5.09 -5.95 -5.30
CA LEU A 113 3.93 -6.46 -6.01
C LEU A 113 4.22 -6.48 -7.52
N TYR A 114 4.41 -7.68 -8.08
CA TYR A 114 4.74 -7.88 -9.51
C TYR A 114 3.52 -8.17 -10.37
N ASN A 115 2.51 -8.82 -9.78
CA ASN A 115 1.30 -9.19 -10.50
C ASN A 115 0.30 -8.03 -10.53
N VAL A 116 0.60 -7.04 -11.34
CA VAL A 116 -0.20 -5.83 -11.56
C VAL A 116 -0.55 -5.69 -13.03
N LYS A 117 -1.46 -4.76 -13.36
CA LYS A 117 -1.76 -4.44 -14.75
C LYS A 117 -0.53 -3.90 -15.46
N PRO A 118 -0.24 -4.32 -16.72
CA PRO A 118 0.96 -3.91 -17.45
C PRO A 118 1.14 -2.40 -17.56
N GLU A 119 0.06 -1.65 -17.66
CA GLU A 119 0.07 -0.19 -17.76
C GLU A 119 0.51 0.54 -16.48
N VAL A 120 0.49 -0.15 -15.34
CA VAL A 120 0.94 0.41 -14.04
C VAL A 120 2.42 0.13 -13.80
N GLY A 121 2.91 -1.03 -14.26
CA GLY A 121 4.26 -1.50 -13.99
C GLY A 121 4.38 -2.18 -12.60
N ARG A 122 5.52 -2.83 -12.36
CA ARG A 122 5.80 -3.51 -11.10
C ARG A 122 6.06 -2.52 -9.97
N TYR A 123 5.63 -2.89 -8.77
CA TYR A 123 6.07 -2.25 -7.53
C TYR A 123 7.20 -3.10 -6.94
N ASP A 124 8.46 -2.75 -7.26
CA ASP A 124 9.66 -3.54 -6.95
C ASP A 124 10.78 -2.73 -6.27
N ALA A 125 10.43 -1.61 -5.68
CA ALA A 125 11.39 -0.69 -5.06
C ALA A 125 11.74 -1.02 -3.59
N ASN A 126 11.31 -2.18 -3.07
CA ASN A 126 11.65 -2.61 -1.71
C ASN A 126 12.63 -3.80 -1.75
N TYR A 127 13.80 -3.62 -1.16
CA TYR A 127 14.86 -4.64 -1.02
C TYR A 127 14.98 -5.16 0.41
N GLY A 128 13.96 -4.98 1.24
CA GLY A 128 14.05 -5.18 2.68
C GLY A 128 14.52 -3.91 3.37
N GLN A 129 13.63 -3.31 4.16
CA GLN A 129 13.92 -2.06 4.85
C GLN A 129 14.00 -2.29 6.35
N ILE A 130 15.11 -1.86 6.97
CA ILE A 130 15.24 -1.77 8.43
C ILE A 130 14.99 -0.33 8.83
N LEU A 131 14.13 -0.15 9.83
CA LEU A 131 13.86 1.12 10.48
C LEU A 131 14.30 1.02 11.93
N LEU A 132 15.35 1.75 12.31
CA LEU A 132 15.80 1.82 13.69
C LEU A 132 14.89 2.74 14.48
N GLY A 133 14.40 2.23 15.59
CA GLY A 133 13.58 2.98 16.55
C GLY A 133 14.40 3.89 17.46
N SER A 134 13.71 4.67 18.28
CA SER A 134 14.31 5.53 19.29
C SER A 134 13.34 5.75 20.46
N GLU A 135 13.84 6.30 21.57
CA GLU A 135 13.04 6.66 22.74
C GLU A 135 11.84 7.54 22.41
N GLU A 136 11.98 8.44 21.43
CA GLU A 136 10.91 9.33 20.98
C GLU A 136 9.92 8.67 20.00
N LEU A 137 9.98 7.35 19.82
CA LEU A 137 9.20 6.60 18.81
C LEU A 137 9.36 7.15 17.39
N LYS A 138 10.53 7.70 17.10
CA LYS A 138 10.94 8.09 15.76
C LYS A 138 11.70 6.96 15.10
N PHE A 139 11.44 6.73 13.85
CA PHE A 139 12.09 5.68 13.07
C PHE A 139 13.03 6.29 12.04
N LYS A 140 14.23 5.71 11.91
CA LYS A 140 15.23 6.09 10.92
C LYS A 140 15.52 4.91 10.00
N ALA A 141 15.36 5.11 8.70
CA ALA A 141 15.68 4.10 7.71
C ALA A 141 17.20 3.84 7.64
N VAL A 142 17.57 2.56 7.67
CA VAL A 142 18.95 2.13 7.40
C VAL A 142 19.08 1.96 5.89
N PRO A 143 20.04 2.63 5.24
CA PRO A 143 20.28 2.42 3.82
C PRO A 143 20.59 0.93 3.53
N TYR A 144 20.03 0.38 2.46
CA TYR A 144 20.12 -1.06 2.15
C TYR A 144 21.56 -1.58 2.04
N ASN A 145 22.50 -0.75 1.57
CA ASN A 145 23.93 -1.09 1.49
C ASN A 145 24.62 -1.21 2.86
N TYR A 146 24.00 -0.73 3.92
CA TYR A 146 24.48 -0.90 5.30
C TYR A 146 23.67 -1.94 6.09
N SER A 147 22.43 -2.21 5.70
CA SER A 147 21.57 -3.18 6.38
C SER A 147 22.01 -4.63 6.17
N GLY A 148 22.68 -4.90 5.04
CA GLY A 148 22.99 -6.26 4.60
C GLY A 148 21.79 -7.03 4.04
N LEU A 149 20.58 -6.44 4.04
CA LEU A 149 19.40 -7.04 3.42
C LEU A 149 19.41 -6.74 1.92
N SER A 150 19.11 -7.77 1.12
CA SER A 150 18.93 -7.64 -0.32
C SER A 150 17.87 -8.63 -0.78
N MET A 151 16.62 -8.23 -0.63
CA MET A 151 15.44 -9.05 -0.93
C MET A 151 14.83 -8.61 -2.25
N ASP A 152 15.39 -9.04 -3.36
CA ASP A 152 14.87 -8.75 -4.70
C ASP A 152 13.75 -9.76 -5.07
N SER A 153 12.64 -9.69 -4.34
CA SER A 153 11.51 -10.59 -4.55
C SER A 153 10.20 -10.03 -3.99
N GLN A 154 9.09 -10.74 -4.25
CA GLN A 154 7.81 -10.47 -3.61
C GLN A 154 7.75 -11.15 -2.24
N VAL A 155 8.32 -10.53 -1.23
CA VAL A 155 8.24 -11.07 0.13
C VAL A 155 6.78 -11.03 0.61
N ARG A 156 6.34 -12.11 1.24
CA ARG A 156 4.98 -12.26 1.77
C ARG A 156 4.94 -12.45 3.27
N ASP A 157 6.01 -13.02 3.84
CA ASP A 157 6.07 -13.27 5.27
C ASP A 157 7.50 -13.35 5.76
N PHE A 158 7.68 -13.10 7.07
CA PHE A 158 8.91 -13.28 7.82
C PHE A 158 8.71 -14.27 8.97
N SER A 159 9.76 -15.00 9.29
CA SER A 159 9.81 -15.79 10.51
C SER A 159 11.22 -15.76 11.08
N ILE A 160 11.33 -15.49 12.39
CA ILE A 160 12.61 -15.53 13.10
C ILE A 160 12.82 -16.93 13.64
N LEU A 161 13.88 -17.59 13.16
CA LEU A 161 14.33 -18.86 13.70
C LEU A 161 15.43 -18.63 14.73
N LYS A 162 15.12 -18.86 16.00
CA LYS A 162 16.08 -18.78 17.10
C LYS A 162 16.79 -20.13 17.27
N ASN A 163 18.10 -20.15 17.23
CA ASN A 163 18.87 -21.36 17.41
C ASN A 163 19.53 -21.38 18.82
N LEU A 164 19.80 -22.58 19.34
CA LEU A 164 20.42 -22.79 20.65
C LEU A 164 21.87 -22.25 20.75
N GLY A 165 22.49 -21.91 19.62
CA GLY A 165 23.82 -21.29 19.55
C GLY A 165 23.84 -19.76 19.60
N GLY A 166 22.71 -19.10 19.87
CA GLY A 166 22.61 -17.64 19.97
C GLY A 166 22.60 -16.90 18.65
N LYS A 167 22.49 -17.60 17.52
CA LYS A 167 22.29 -16.98 16.20
C LYS A 167 20.83 -17.01 15.84
N ASN A 168 20.31 -15.88 15.39
CA ASN A 168 18.98 -15.78 14.83
C ASN A 168 19.06 -15.79 13.30
N TYR A 169 18.10 -16.44 12.65
CA TYR A 169 17.95 -16.46 11.20
C TYR A 169 16.62 -15.84 10.82
N LEU A 170 16.63 -14.94 9.86
CA LEU A 170 15.42 -14.43 9.24
C LEU A 170 15.05 -15.35 8.08
N LEU A 171 13.95 -16.06 8.21
CA LEU A 171 13.35 -16.82 7.12
C LEU A 171 12.42 -15.86 6.36
N VAL A 172 12.59 -15.82 5.05
CA VAL A 172 11.84 -14.95 4.13
C VAL A 172 11.06 -15.82 3.15
N LEU A 173 9.74 -15.60 3.05
CA LEU A 173 8.80 -16.32 2.20
C LEU A 173 8.20 -15.40 1.12
#